data_4e80966d732558f7d5507ada8d4dd193
#
_entry.id   4e80966d732558f7d5507ada8d4dd193
#
_cell.length_a   1.000
_cell.length_b   1.000
_cell.length_c   1.000
_cell.angle_alpha   90.00
_cell.angle_beta   90.00
_cell.angle_gamma   90.00
#
_symmetry.space_group_name_H-M   'P 1'
#
loop_
_entity.id
_entity.type
_entity.pdbx_description
1 polymer ?
#
loop_
_entity_poly.entity_id
_entity_poly.type
_entity_poly.pdbx_seq_one_letter_code
_entity_poly.pdbx_strand_id
1 'polypeptide(L)'
;VPYMTSIRHGRVPTDAEVANLTHRYDVIGQWSNVELQTMAERQYNRLLTLLPSIPSAIGYLHMKPSIADAVDTLVKQGVEHIIAIVTAPFFTSLGTGAYEKQVQAAIGDFQDVTFDVIRAWWDQPSFIEYWVKAVSDCINDTKDVFVIFSAHSIPLINSHNADSYALALEESAKEIAQRCDLEQW
;
A
#
# COMPACT_ATOMS: atom_id res chain seq x y z
N VAL A 1 -11.27 14.75 -11.78
CA VAL A 1 -12.16 15.25 -10.72
C VAL A 1 -12.58 14.12 -9.78
N PRO A 2 -13.14 12.95 -10.21
CA PRO A 2 -13.61 11.90 -9.28
C PRO A 2 -12.53 11.43 -8.29
N TYR A 3 -11.31 11.15 -8.75
CA TYR A 3 -10.19 10.77 -7.90
C TYR A 3 -9.87 11.81 -6.81
N MET A 4 -9.78 13.10 -7.20
CA MET A 4 -9.52 14.18 -6.24
C MET A 4 -10.63 14.33 -5.21
N THR A 5 -11.87 14.09 -5.58
CA THR A 5 -13.01 14.10 -4.67
C THR A 5 -12.94 12.93 -3.70
N SER A 6 -12.58 11.74 -4.19
CA SER A 6 -12.44 10.54 -3.36
C SER A 6 -11.35 10.69 -2.29
N ILE A 7 -10.15 11.13 -2.65
CA ILE A 7 -9.03 11.32 -1.69
C ILE A 7 -9.28 12.47 -0.70
N ARG A 8 -10.27 13.31 -0.94
CA ARG A 8 -10.66 14.44 -0.10
C ARG A 8 -11.97 14.20 0.65
N HIS A 9 -12.31 12.93 0.86
CA HIS A 9 -13.52 12.53 1.61
C HIS A 9 -14.80 13.18 1.09
N GLY A 10 -14.95 13.29 -0.23
CA GLY A 10 -16.13 13.83 -0.90
C GLY A 10 -16.08 15.34 -1.20
N ARG A 11 -15.04 16.07 -0.73
CA ARG A 11 -14.90 17.50 -1.07
C ARG A 11 -14.52 17.67 -2.54
N VAL A 12 -15.38 18.36 -3.29
CA VAL A 12 -15.12 18.67 -4.69
C VAL A 12 -13.96 19.66 -4.80
N PRO A 13 -12.93 19.37 -5.61
CA PRO A 13 -11.80 20.28 -5.79
C PRO A 13 -12.24 21.56 -6.54
N THR A 14 -11.57 22.68 -6.24
CA THR A 14 -11.69 23.91 -7.02
C THR A 14 -10.97 23.78 -8.36
N ASP A 15 -11.30 24.63 -9.33
CA ASP A 15 -10.63 24.66 -10.63
C ASP A 15 -9.13 24.93 -10.49
N ALA A 16 -8.72 25.79 -9.55
CA ALA A 16 -7.32 26.06 -9.26
C ALA A 16 -6.57 24.83 -8.72
N GLU A 17 -7.20 24.04 -7.86
CA GLU A 17 -6.63 22.78 -7.35
C GLU A 17 -6.49 21.73 -8.45
N VAL A 18 -7.49 21.65 -9.35
CA VAL A 18 -7.44 20.77 -10.52
C VAL A 18 -6.30 21.21 -11.44
N ALA A 19 -6.22 22.50 -11.78
CA ALA A 19 -5.17 23.04 -12.63
C ALA A 19 -3.76 22.81 -12.07
N ASN A 20 -3.57 22.99 -10.75
CA ASN A 20 -2.28 22.73 -10.09
C ASN A 20 -1.89 21.25 -10.20
N LEU A 21 -2.80 20.32 -9.91
CA LEU A 21 -2.53 18.90 -10.04
C LEU A 21 -2.22 18.51 -11.49
N THR A 22 -3.02 19.01 -12.43
CA THR A 22 -2.82 18.82 -13.87
C THR A 22 -1.42 19.25 -14.30
N HIS A 23 -1.02 20.47 -13.92
CA HIS A 23 0.32 20.98 -14.23
C HIS A 23 1.45 20.09 -13.66
N ARG A 24 1.29 19.56 -12.44
CA ARG A 24 2.27 18.65 -11.84
C ARG A 24 2.40 17.36 -12.64
N TYR A 25 1.30 16.79 -13.12
CA TYR A 25 1.32 15.60 -13.99
C TYR A 25 1.92 15.91 -15.35
N ASP A 26 1.68 17.11 -15.93
CA ASP A 26 2.34 17.57 -17.15
C ASP A 26 3.85 17.59 -17.03
N VAL A 27 4.35 18.17 -15.92
CA VAL A 27 5.79 18.30 -15.65
C VAL A 27 6.48 16.95 -15.53
N ILE A 28 5.85 15.97 -14.89
CA ILE A 28 6.41 14.62 -14.75
C ILE A 28 6.14 13.72 -15.97
N GLY A 29 5.31 14.18 -16.92
CA GLY A 29 4.97 13.42 -18.11
C GLY A 29 4.08 12.19 -17.88
N GLN A 30 3.44 12.07 -16.69
CA GLN A 30 2.58 10.94 -16.34
C GLN A 30 1.14 11.41 -16.06
N TRP A 31 0.24 11.04 -16.96
CA TRP A 31 -1.18 11.43 -16.89
C TRP A 31 -2.11 10.35 -16.34
N SER A 32 -1.58 9.19 -16.00
CA SER A 32 -2.39 8.06 -15.57
C SER A 32 -1.72 7.26 -14.45
N ASN A 33 -2.54 6.56 -13.67
CA ASN A 33 -2.07 5.60 -12.67
C ASN A 33 -1.71 4.23 -13.28
N VAL A 34 -1.42 4.18 -14.59
CA VAL A 34 -1.14 2.92 -15.31
C VAL A 34 0.00 2.15 -14.66
N GLU A 35 1.06 2.84 -14.24
CA GLU A 35 2.20 2.19 -13.58
C GLU A 35 1.81 1.51 -12.26
N LEU A 36 1.04 2.20 -11.42
CA LEU A 36 0.54 1.62 -10.16
C LEU A 36 -0.42 0.46 -10.40
N GLN A 37 -1.32 0.59 -11.37
CA GLN A 37 -2.23 -0.50 -11.74
C GLN A 37 -1.46 -1.69 -12.29
N THR A 38 -0.52 -1.47 -13.19
CA THR A 38 0.33 -2.53 -13.76
C THR A 38 1.13 -3.25 -12.68
N MET A 39 1.67 -2.52 -11.70
CA MET A 39 2.36 -3.11 -10.56
C MET A 39 1.43 -3.97 -9.72
N ALA A 40 0.27 -3.45 -9.34
CA ALA A 40 -0.73 -4.17 -8.56
C ALA A 40 -1.24 -5.42 -9.29
N GLU A 41 -1.48 -5.32 -10.60
CA GLU A 41 -1.88 -6.46 -11.44
C GLU A 41 -0.77 -7.53 -11.55
N ARG A 42 0.50 -7.12 -11.64
CA ARG A 42 1.63 -8.07 -11.61
C ARG A 42 1.72 -8.81 -10.28
N GLN A 43 1.55 -8.10 -9.16
CA GLN A 43 1.51 -8.71 -7.83
C GLN A 43 0.33 -9.68 -7.72
N TYR A 44 -0.86 -9.27 -8.15
CA TYR A 44 -2.05 -10.10 -8.15
C TYR A 44 -1.89 -11.35 -9.02
N ASN A 45 -1.40 -11.21 -10.25
CA ASN A 45 -1.15 -12.34 -11.15
C ASN A 45 -0.10 -13.31 -10.59
N ARG A 46 0.91 -12.77 -9.87
CA ARG A 46 1.88 -13.63 -9.17
C ARG A 46 1.23 -14.40 -8.03
N LEU A 47 0.35 -13.76 -7.27
CA LEU A 47 -0.43 -14.42 -6.22
C LEU A 47 -1.28 -15.57 -6.80
N LEU A 48 -1.97 -15.35 -7.90
CA LEU A 48 -2.76 -16.40 -8.58
C LEU A 48 -1.92 -17.62 -8.98
N THR A 49 -0.67 -17.42 -9.40
CA THR A 49 0.23 -18.53 -9.73
C THR A 49 0.71 -19.30 -8.50
N LEU A 50 0.79 -18.65 -7.35
CA LEU A 50 1.20 -19.29 -6.09
C LEU A 50 0.04 -19.97 -5.38
N LEU A 51 -1.17 -19.49 -5.55
CA LEU A 51 -2.38 -19.93 -4.88
C LEU A 51 -3.51 -20.23 -5.90
N PRO A 52 -3.29 -21.15 -6.86
CA PRO A 52 -4.18 -21.33 -8.00
C PRO A 52 -5.58 -21.83 -7.64
N SER A 53 -5.74 -22.45 -6.47
CA SER A 53 -7.01 -23.01 -6.00
C SER A 53 -7.78 -22.07 -5.06
N ILE A 54 -7.24 -20.90 -4.74
CA ILE A 54 -7.86 -19.95 -3.83
C ILE A 54 -8.54 -18.85 -4.64
N PRO A 55 -9.87 -18.68 -4.54
CA PRO A 55 -10.56 -17.54 -5.15
C PRO A 55 -9.91 -16.24 -4.70
N SER A 56 -9.59 -15.39 -5.66
CA SER A 56 -8.87 -14.14 -5.36
C SER A 56 -9.45 -13.01 -6.21
N ALA A 57 -9.43 -11.80 -5.67
CA ALA A 57 -9.86 -10.59 -6.36
C ALA A 57 -8.96 -9.41 -5.98
N ILE A 58 -8.83 -8.45 -6.88
CA ILE A 58 -8.12 -7.19 -6.63
C ILE A 58 -9.14 -6.07 -6.44
N GLY A 59 -8.93 -5.21 -5.45
CA GLY A 59 -9.76 -4.04 -5.18
C GLY A 59 -8.92 -2.80 -4.85
N TYR A 60 -9.35 -1.65 -5.33
CA TYR A 60 -8.68 -0.38 -5.11
C TYR A 60 -9.50 0.55 -4.21
N LEU A 61 -8.81 1.38 -3.42
CA LEU A 61 -9.46 2.34 -2.52
C LEU A 61 -10.13 3.51 -3.28
N HIS A 62 -9.52 3.98 -4.35
CA HIS A 62 -9.95 5.19 -5.07
C HIS A 62 -10.21 4.99 -6.57
N MET A 63 -10.19 3.75 -7.03
CA MET A 63 -10.37 3.38 -8.45
C MET A 63 -11.26 2.15 -8.59
N LYS A 64 -11.52 1.75 -9.82
CA LYS A 64 -12.20 0.50 -10.16
C LYS A 64 -11.20 -0.59 -10.59
N PRO A 65 -11.47 -1.88 -10.28
CA PRO A 65 -12.56 -2.33 -9.40
C PRO A 65 -12.36 -1.84 -7.96
N SER A 66 -13.45 -1.46 -7.30
CA SER A 66 -13.39 -1.05 -5.89
C SER A 66 -13.24 -2.26 -4.96
N ILE A 67 -12.92 -2.02 -3.70
CA ILE A 67 -12.89 -3.07 -2.67
C ILE A 67 -14.26 -3.76 -2.57
N ALA A 68 -15.35 -3.01 -2.66
CA ALA A 68 -16.70 -3.57 -2.66
C ALA A 68 -16.95 -4.49 -3.88
N ASP A 69 -16.48 -4.10 -5.08
CA ASP A 69 -16.59 -4.96 -6.27
C ASP A 69 -15.78 -6.26 -6.10
N ALA A 70 -14.62 -6.19 -5.44
CA ALA A 70 -13.79 -7.36 -5.16
C ALA A 70 -14.46 -8.31 -4.15
N VAL A 71 -15.01 -7.77 -3.06
CA VAL A 71 -15.77 -8.55 -2.06
C VAL A 71 -16.98 -9.23 -2.70
N ASP A 72 -17.79 -8.48 -3.46
CA ASP A 72 -18.95 -9.01 -4.17
C ASP A 72 -18.56 -10.15 -5.14
N THR A 73 -17.43 -10.01 -5.83
CA THR A 73 -16.89 -11.04 -6.71
C THR A 73 -16.57 -12.33 -5.96
N LEU A 74 -15.93 -12.24 -4.80
CA LEU A 74 -15.58 -13.40 -3.97
C LEU A 74 -16.81 -14.08 -3.36
N VAL A 75 -17.74 -13.28 -2.84
CA VAL A 75 -19.00 -13.80 -2.24
C VAL A 75 -19.84 -14.53 -3.29
N LYS A 76 -19.93 -14.03 -4.52
CA LYS A 76 -20.59 -14.71 -5.63
C LYS A 76 -19.95 -16.04 -6.01
N GLN A 77 -18.70 -16.25 -5.65
CA GLN A 77 -17.99 -17.53 -5.81
C GLN A 77 -18.16 -18.46 -4.60
N GLY A 78 -18.96 -18.08 -3.60
CA GLY A 78 -19.24 -18.88 -2.41
C GLY A 78 -18.13 -18.77 -1.33
N VAL A 79 -17.34 -17.70 -1.35
CA VAL A 79 -16.33 -17.48 -0.30
C VAL A 79 -17.00 -16.98 0.96
N GLU A 80 -16.78 -17.67 2.08
CA GLU A 80 -17.31 -17.35 3.42
C GLU A 80 -16.28 -16.67 4.32
N HIS A 81 -14.99 -16.76 3.98
CA HIS A 81 -13.91 -16.09 4.72
C HIS A 81 -12.93 -15.42 3.78
N ILE A 82 -12.71 -14.12 3.97
CA ILE A 82 -11.85 -13.29 3.12
C ILE A 82 -10.61 -12.85 3.90
N ILE A 83 -9.43 -13.10 3.34
CA ILE A 83 -8.18 -12.53 3.84
C ILE A 83 -7.80 -11.35 2.95
N ALA A 84 -7.89 -10.14 3.50
CA ALA A 84 -7.49 -8.92 2.81
C ALA A 84 -6.01 -8.61 3.05
N ILE A 85 -5.23 -8.48 1.98
CA ILE A 85 -3.81 -8.11 2.04
C ILE A 85 -3.68 -6.67 1.53
N VAL A 86 -3.27 -5.76 2.40
CA VAL A 86 -2.93 -4.40 1.98
C VAL A 86 -1.51 -4.39 1.43
N THR A 87 -1.33 -3.97 0.17
CA THR A 87 -0.05 -4.03 -0.53
C THR A 87 0.97 -2.97 -0.06
N ALA A 88 0.59 -2.08 0.87
CA ALA A 88 1.53 -1.21 1.58
C ALA A 88 2.10 -1.94 2.81
N PRO A 89 3.43 -2.01 2.98
CA PRO A 89 4.05 -2.83 4.02
C PRO A 89 3.89 -2.27 5.44
N PHE A 90 3.71 -0.96 5.59
CA PHE A 90 3.61 -0.29 6.88
C PHE A 90 2.17 0.09 7.20
N PHE A 91 1.75 -0.16 8.43
CA PHE A 91 0.42 0.24 8.88
C PHE A 91 0.35 1.72 9.22
N THR A 92 -0.72 2.36 8.77
CA THR A 92 -1.14 3.68 9.24
C THR A 92 -2.66 3.72 9.35
N SER A 93 -3.21 4.31 10.39
CA SER A 93 -4.66 4.40 10.59
C SER A 93 -5.38 5.20 9.50
N LEU A 94 -4.72 6.20 8.92
CA LEU A 94 -5.27 7.02 7.82
C LEU A 94 -5.05 6.41 6.43
N GLY A 95 -3.97 5.65 6.24
CA GLY A 95 -3.64 5.02 4.96
C GLY A 95 -4.17 3.59 4.89
N THR A 96 -3.40 2.64 5.40
CA THR A 96 -3.75 1.20 5.32
C THR A 96 -5.02 0.85 6.09
N GLY A 97 -5.30 1.53 7.22
CA GLY A 97 -6.54 1.37 7.98
C GLY A 97 -7.81 1.78 7.20
N ALA A 98 -7.68 2.63 6.16
CA ALA A 98 -8.82 2.97 5.31
C ALA A 98 -9.26 1.76 4.45
N TYR A 99 -8.32 0.91 4.02
CA TYR A 99 -8.66 -0.33 3.30
C TYR A 99 -9.47 -1.28 4.17
N GLU A 100 -9.04 -1.50 5.41
CA GLU A 100 -9.76 -2.34 6.37
C GLU A 100 -11.20 -1.85 6.59
N LYS A 101 -11.39 -0.54 6.78
CA LYS A 101 -12.74 0.05 6.91
C LYS A 101 -13.61 -0.19 5.67
N GLN A 102 -13.02 -0.13 4.48
CA GLN A 102 -13.75 -0.41 3.24
C GLN A 102 -14.10 -1.89 3.08
N VAL A 103 -13.19 -2.81 3.49
CA VAL A 103 -13.49 -4.25 3.53
C VAL A 103 -14.62 -4.52 4.51
N GLN A 104 -14.54 -3.97 5.73
CA GLN A 104 -15.57 -4.12 6.75
C GLN A 104 -16.93 -3.59 6.27
N ALA A 105 -16.95 -2.43 5.64
CA ALA A 105 -18.17 -1.85 5.08
C ALA A 105 -18.76 -2.72 3.97
N ALA A 106 -17.91 -3.25 3.08
CA ALA A 106 -18.36 -4.09 1.98
C ALA A 106 -18.90 -5.44 2.46
N ILE A 107 -18.33 -6.02 3.52
CA ILE A 107 -18.77 -7.29 4.11
C ILE A 107 -20.03 -7.10 4.95
N GLY A 108 -20.28 -5.91 5.52
CA GLY A 108 -21.45 -5.64 6.34
C GLY A 108 -22.80 -5.93 5.69
N ASP A 109 -22.83 -6.05 4.36
CA ASP A 109 -24.01 -6.44 3.59
C ASP A 109 -24.21 -7.98 3.54
N PHE A 110 -23.23 -8.78 4.00
CA PHE A 110 -23.24 -10.26 3.94
C PHE A 110 -23.12 -10.86 5.34
N GLN A 111 -24.19 -11.45 5.86
CA GLN A 111 -24.28 -11.93 7.25
C GLN A 111 -23.37 -13.13 7.58
N ASP A 112 -23.04 -13.95 6.56
CA ASP A 112 -22.29 -15.20 6.74
C ASP A 112 -20.83 -15.09 6.26
N VAL A 113 -20.34 -13.88 5.98
CA VAL A 113 -18.97 -13.64 5.52
C VAL A 113 -18.13 -13.03 6.62
N THR A 114 -17.00 -13.64 6.88
CA THR A 114 -15.98 -13.14 7.85
C THR A 114 -14.73 -12.65 7.13
N PHE A 115 -13.90 -11.87 7.80
CA PHE A 115 -12.64 -11.42 7.21
C PHE A 115 -11.53 -11.22 8.23
N ASP A 116 -10.30 -11.37 7.75
CA ASP A 116 -9.08 -10.92 8.40
C ASP A 116 -8.32 -9.95 7.49
N VAL A 117 -7.49 -9.08 8.10
CA VAL A 117 -6.67 -8.12 7.35
C VAL A 117 -5.20 -8.28 7.73
N ILE A 118 -4.37 -8.53 6.73
CA ILE A 118 -2.91 -8.41 6.88
C ILE A 118 -2.58 -6.93 6.72
N ARG A 119 -2.42 -6.24 7.85
CA ARG A 119 -2.27 -4.77 7.94
C ARG A 119 -0.85 -4.30 7.66
N ALA A 120 0.15 -5.11 8.03
CA ALA A 120 1.56 -4.78 7.92
C ALA A 120 2.38 -6.04 7.66
N TRP A 121 3.49 -5.90 6.94
CA TRP A 121 4.39 -7.00 6.60
C TRP A 121 5.83 -6.50 6.32
N TRP A 122 6.17 -5.33 6.89
CA TRP A 122 7.49 -4.70 6.78
C TRP A 122 8.61 -5.49 7.46
N ASP A 123 8.28 -6.34 8.43
CA ASP A 123 9.19 -7.21 9.19
C ASP A 123 9.38 -8.60 8.54
N GLN A 124 8.71 -8.86 7.43
CA GLN A 124 8.85 -10.13 6.75
C GLN A 124 10.25 -10.29 6.16
N PRO A 125 10.91 -11.45 6.37
CA PRO A 125 12.28 -11.67 5.90
C PRO A 125 12.47 -11.34 4.42
N SER A 126 11.53 -11.74 3.55
CA SER A 126 11.61 -11.48 2.12
C SER A 126 11.50 -9.99 1.75
N PHE A 127 10.80 -9.18 2.56
CA PHE A 127 10.75 -7.73 2.38
C PHE A 127 12.10 -7.10 2.73
N ILE A 128 12.66 -7.46 3.86
CA ILE A 128 13.99 -6.98 4.28
C ILE A 128 15.06 -7.43 3.29
N GLU A 129 15.08 -8.69 2.87
CA GLU A 129 16.01 -9.21 1.88
C GLU A 129 15.96 -8.49 0.54
N TYR A 130 14.75 -8.15 0.08
CA TYR A 130 14.58 -7.34 -1.14
C TYR A 130 15.33 -6.01 -1.01
N TRP A 131 15.15 -5.29 0.10
CA TRP A 131 15.80 -4.00 0.31
C TRP A 131 17.30 -4.12 0.54
N VAL A 132 17.75 -5.13 1.30
CA VAL A 132 19.18 -5.43 1.47
C VAL A 132 19.83 -5.64 0.11
N LYS A 133 19.21 -6.47 -0.74
CA LYS A 133 19.73 -6.69 -2.09
C LYS A 133 19.72 -5.40 -2.92
N ALA A 134 18.64 -4.64 -2.91
CA ALA A 134 18.52 -3.39 -3.68
C ALA A 134 19.57 -2.36 -3.26
N VAL A 135 19.81 -2.19 -1.95
CA VAL A 135 20.86 -1.31 -1.43
C VAL A 135 22.24 -1.84 -1.81
N SER A 136 22.50 -3.11 -1.58
CA SER A 136 23.80 -3.72 -1.91
C SER A 136 24.14 -3.61 -3.40
N ASP A 137 23.15 -3.84 -4.28
CA ASP A 137 23.33 -3.69 -5.73
C ASP A 137 23.64 -2.23 -6.14
N CYS A 138 23.14 -1.23 -5.37
CA CYS A 138 23.42 0.18 -5.64
C CYS A 138 24.79 0.64 -5.13
N ILE A 139 25.19 0.15 -3.96
CA ILE A 139 26.44 0.62 -3.34
C ILE A 139 27.69 -0.06 -3.93
N ASN A 140 27.58 -1.29 -4.46
CA ASN A 140 28.65 -2.07 -5.11
C ASN A 140 30.03 -1.50 -4.74
N ASP A 141 31.03 -1.97 -4.40
CA ASP A 141 32.40 -1.53 -4.10
C ASP A 141 32.65 0.01 -3.95
N THR A 142 31.60 0.82 -3.89
CA THR A 142 31.69 2.28 -3.73
C THR A 142 32.03 2.59 -2.29
N LYS A 143 33.19 3.19 -2.05
CA LYS A 143 33.59 3.71 -0.74
C LYS A 143 32.94 5.08 -0.51
N ASP A 144 32.68 5.42 0.75
CA ASP A 144 32.12 6.71 1.17
C ASP A 144 30.67 6.93 0.67
N VAL A 145 29.81 5.95 0.86
CA VAL A 145 28.38 6.03 0.55
C VAL A 145 27.60 6.46 1.77
N PHE A 146 26.70 7.41 1.58
CA PHE A 146 25.67 7.78 2.54
C PHE A 146 24.30 7.30 2.03
N VAL A 147 23.61 6.46 2.78
CA VAL A 147 22.28 5.95 2.41
C VAL A 147 21.21 6.73 3.15
N ILE A 148 20.24 7.29 2.42
CA ILE A 148 19.11 8.00 3.00
C ILE A 148 17.86 7.13 2.88
N PHE A 149 17.31 6.72 4.01
CA PHE A 149 15.98 6.13 4.08
C PHE A 149 14.94 7.25 4.20
N SER A 150 13.98 7.30 3.30
CA SER A 150 12.93 8.30 3.31
C SER A 150 11.55 7.67 3.26
N ALA A 151 10.59 8.33 3.90
CA ALA A 151 9.21 7.89 3.89
C ALA A 151 8.27 9.10 3.85
N HIS A 152 7.04 8.87 3.43
CA HIS A 152 6.02 9.92 3.42
C HIS A 152 5.61 10.26 4.86
N SER A 153 5.60 11.55 5.19
CA SER A 153 5.12 12.01 6.49
C SER A 153 3.60 11.83 6.58
N ILE A 154 3.14 11.40 7.74
CA ILE A 154 1.72 11.33 8.07
C ILE A 154 1.40 12.26 9.23
N PRO A 155 0.18 12.82 9.32
CA PRO A 155 -0.23 13.62 10.46
C PRO A 155 -0.14 12.81 11.75
N LEU A 156 0.47 13.39 12.78
CA LEU A 156 0.38 12.85 14.14
C LEU A 156 -1.04 13.09 14.64
N ILE A 157 -1.83 12.04 14.70
CA ILE A 157 -3.15 12.08 15.33
C ILE A 157 -2.92 11.82 16.80
N ASN A 158 -3.44 12.71 17.67
CA ASN A 158 -3.44 12.56 19.12
C ASN A 158 -4.28 11.35 19.52
N SER A 159 -3.76 10.16 19.32
CA SER A 159 -4.31 8.93 19.82
C SER A 159 -3.35 8.35 20.86
N HIS A 160 -3.90 7.86 21.96
CA HIS A 160 -3.14 7.13 22.99
C HIS A 160 -2.52 5.84 22.45
N ASN A 161 -2.85 5.47 21.20
CA ASN A 161 -2.20 4.48 20.35
C ASN A 161 -1.47 5.23 19.25
N ALA A 162 -0.28 5.74 19.55
CA ALA A 162 0.62 6.26 18.51
C ALA A 162 0.73 5.18 17.43
N ASP A 163 0.46 5.57 16.18
CA ASP A 163 0.72 4.70 15.05
C ASP A 163 2.18 4.26 15.14
N SER A 164 2.43 2.97 15.21
CA SER A 164 3.79 2.39 15.23
C SER A 164 4.54 2.61 13.91
N TYR A 165 3.99 3.44 13.02
CA TYR A 165 4.51 3.70 11.68
C TYR A 165 5.95 4.21 11.69
N ALA A 166 6.22 5.26 12.47
CA ALA A 166 7.56 5.84 12.56
C ALA A 166 8.57 4.82 13.13
N LEU A 167 8.16 4.09 14.17
CA LEU A 167 8.98 3.04 14.77
C LEU A 167 9.24 1.90 13.78
N ALA A 168 8.21 1.43 13.08
CA ALA A 168 8.34 0.37 12.08
C ALA A 168 9.27 0.77 10.92
N LEU A 169 9.21 2.03 10.48
CA LEU A 169 10.13 2.57 9.48
C LEU A 169 11.57 2.58 9.99
N GLU A 170 11.77 3.06 11.22
CA GLU A 170 13.09 3.12 11.85
C GLU A 170 13.68 1.73 12.04
N GLU A 171 12.91 0.79 12.57
CA GLU A 171 13.33 -0.61 12.76
C GLU A 171 13.67 -1.29 11.43
N SER A 172 12.83 -1.10 10.40
CA SER A 172 13.08 -1.62 9.06
C SER A 172 14.38 -1.04 8.46
N ALA A 173 14.56 0.29 8.54
CA ALA A 173 15.76 0.95 8.05
C ALA A 173 17.02 0.47 8.78
N LYS A 174 16.94 0.33 10.11
CA LYS A 174 18.03 -0.17 10.94
C LYS A 174 18.42 -1.59 10.58
N GLU A 175 17.46 -2.49 10.42
CA GLU A 175 17.70 -3.88 10.02
C GLU A 175 18.39 -3.95 8.64
N ILE A 176 17.90 -3.16 7.66
CA ILE A 176 18.50 -3.10 6.32
C ILE A 176 19.93 -2.55 6.41
N ALA A 177 20.14 -1.45 7.13
CA ALA A 177 21.46 -0.84 7.29
C ALA A 177 22.48 -1.79 7.92
N GLN A 178 22.07 -2.50 8.98
CA GLN A 178 22.90 -3.50 9.64
C GLN A 178 23.29 -4.65 8.70
N ARG A 179 22.35 -5.14 7.91
CA ARG A 179 22.59 -6.25 6.97
C ARG A 179 23.40 -5.84 5.74
N CYS A 180 23.47 -4.57 5.44
CA CYS A 180 24.30 -3.99 4.39
C CYS A 180 25.65 -3.45 4.90
N ASP A 181 25.96 -3.59 6.20
CA ASP A 181 27.16 -3.05 6.85
C ASP A 181 27.36 -1.54 6.58
N LEU A 182 26.25 -0.75 6.61
CA LEU A 182 26.32 0.68 6.38
C LEU A 182 26.89 1.41 7.60
N GLU A 183 27.95 2.18 7.38
CA GLU A 183 28.54 3.04 8.43
C GLU A 183 27.76 4.35 8.61
N GLN A 184 27.16 4.84 7.53
CA GLN A 184 26.42 6.13 7.50
C GLN A 184 25.08 5.95 6.78
N TRP A 185 24.01 6.30 7.50
CA TRP A 185 22.63 6.25 6.98
C TRP A 185 21.70 7.16 7.81
#